data_f84f1aeba73b352456e448749f3b7d82
#
_entry.id   f84f1aeba73b352456e448749f3b7d82
#
_cell.length_a   1.000
_cell.length_b   1.000
_cell.length_c   1.000
_cell.angle_alpha   90.00
_cell.angle_beta   90.00
_cell.angle_gamma   90.00
#
_symmetry.space_group_name_H-M   'P 1'
#
loop_
_entity.id
_entity.type
_entity.pdbx_description
1 polymer ?
#
loop_
_entity_poly.entity_id
_entity_poly.type
_entity_poly.pdbx_seq_one_letter_code
_entity_poly.pdbx_strand_id
1 'polypeptide(L)'
;MAIKKVLVVDDSTADLVNLQEIIADAGYLVMTAASGHEAIKKAQAESPDIIFMDIVMDSMDGYQACRELNQNTKTKDIPVVFVTSKNQKADRMWAEMQGGKALVSKPYTADQILEQISRFQ
;
A
#
# COMPACT_ATOMS: atom_id res chain seq x y z
N MET A 1 -0.17 -13.71 -11.76
CA MET A 1 -0.67 -12.54 -12.50
C MET A 1 0.37 -11.44 -12.48
N ALA A 2 0.67 -10.82 -13.60
CA ALA A 2 1.72 -9.80 -13.67
C ALA A 2 1.24 -8.47 -13.06
N ILE A 3 2.05 -7.88 -12.18
CA ILE A 3 1.77 -6.56 -11.63
C ILE A 3 2.22 -5.50 -12.63
N LYS A 4 1.33 -4.57 -12.95
CA LYS A 4 1.59 -3.45 -13.86
C LYS A 4 1.28 -2.11 -13.23
N LYS A 5 0.18 -2.02 -12.47
CA LYS A 5 -0.29 -0.80 -11.81
C LYS A 5 -0.11 -0.91 -10.32
N VAL A 6 0.50 0.11 -9.73
CA VAL A 6 0.75 0.17 -8.28
C VAL A 6 0.11 1.43 -7.73
N LEU A 7 -0.65 1.30 -6.65
CA LEU A 7 -1.19 2.44 -5.92
C LEU A 7 -0.35 2.65 -4.66
N VAL A 8 0.12 3.87 -4.46
CA VAL A 8 0.91 4.28 -3.29
C VAL A 8 0.10 5.26 -2.46
N VAL A 9 -0.05 4.99 -1.17
CA VAL A 9 -0.88 5.80 -0.26
C VAL A 9 -0.08 6.27 0.94
N ASP A 10 0.06 7.57 1.10
CA ASP A 10 0.72 8.18 2.25
C ASP A 10 0.30 9.64 2.33
N ASP A 11 0.03 10.16 3.52
CA ASP A 11 -0.31 11.58 3.70
C ASP A 11 0.93 12.47 3.81
N SER A 12 2.12 11.87 3.95
CA SER A 12 3.38 12.59 3.86
C SER A 12 3.80 12.73 2.40
N THR A 13 3.82 13.94 1.87
CA THR A 13 4.19 14.20 0.48
C THR A 13 5.60 13.67 0.16
N ALA A 14 6.55 13.88 1.07
CA ALA A 14 7.93 13.42 0.88
C ALA A 14 8.01 11.91 0.77
N ASP A 15 7.32 11.18 1.65
CA ASP A 15 7.31 9.72 1.64
C ASP A 15 6.60 9.19 0.39
N LEU A 16 5.51 9.84 0.01
CA LEU A 16 4.74 9.48 -1.18
C LEU A 16 5.59 9.59 -2.44
N VAL A 17 6.28 10.71 -2.62
CA VAL A 17 7.13 10.96 -3.78
C VAL A 17 8.30 9.96 -3.82
N ASN A 18 8.94 9.73 -2.69
CA ASN A 18 10.06 8.79 -2.62
C ASN A 18 9.65 7.38 -3.05
N LEU A 19 8.53 6.90 -2.54
CA LEU A 19 8.05 5.56 -2.87
C LEU A 19 7.60 5.50 -4.34
N GLN A 20 6.93 6.54 -4.82
CA GLN A 20 6.50 6.64 -6.21
C GLN A 20 7.70 6.56 -7.16
N GLU A 21 8.78 7.28 -6.86
CA GLU A 21 9.98 7.29 -7.71
C GLU A 21 10.64 5.93 -7.78
N ILE A 22 10.76 5.25 -6.63
CA ILE A 22 11.35 3.90 -6.58
C ILE A 22 10.60 2.95 -7.51
N ILE A 23 9.29 2.97 -7.43
CA ILE A 23 8.44 2.03 -8.17
C ILE A 23 8.37 2.42 -9.66
N ALA A 24 8.24 3.70 -9.96
CA ALA A 24 8.20 4.19 -11.34
C ALA A 24 9.52 3.91 -12.07
N ASP A 25 10.65 4.10 -11.39
CA ASP A 25 11.97 3.84 -11.97
C ASP A 25 12.18 2.36 -12.31
N ALA A 26 11.45 1.49 -11.62
CA ALA A 26 11.50 0.05 -11.92
C ALA A 26 10.58 -0.37 -13.08
N GLY A 27 9.86 0.58 -13.67
CA GLY A 27 9.06 0.32 -14.87
C GLY A 27 7.56 0.12 -14.63
N TYR A 28 7.07 0.33 -13.42
CA TYR A 28 5.65 0.18 -13.10
C TYR A 28 4.88 1.48 -13.28
N LEU A 29 3.60 1.37 -13.60
CA LEU A 29 2.69 2.50 -13.62
C LEU A 29 2.24 2.78 -12.19
N VAL A 30 2.47 4.01 -11.72
CA VAL A 30 2.21 4.36 -10.32
C VAL A 30 1.10 5.41 -10.22
N MET A 31 0.12 5.13 -9.37
CA MET A 31 -0.89 6.08 -8.96
C MET A 31 -0.66 6.41 -7.50
N THR A 32 -1.04 7.60 -7.07
CA THR A 32 -0.86 8.05 -5.69
C THR A 32 -2.18 8.47 -5.06
N ALA A 33 -2.26 8.31 -3.74
CA ALA A 33 -3.37 8.81 -2.95
C ALA A 33 -2.80 9.36 -1.64
N ALA A 34 -3.35 10.47 -1.16
CA ALA A 34 -2.87 11.15 0.05
C ALA A 34 -3.71 10.83 1.29
N SER A 35 -4.69 9.96 1.18
CA SER A 35 -5.57 9.59 2.29
C SER A 35 -6.18 8.21 2.06
N GLY A 36 -6.72 7.62 3.12
CA GLY A 36 -7.43 6.35 3.02
C GLY A 36 -8.68 6.45 2.16
N HIS A 37 -9.42 7.56 2.26
CA HIS A 37 -10.61 7.77 1.45
C HIS A 37 -10.29 7.84 -0.04
N GLU A 38 -9.24 8.59 -0.38
CA GLU A 38 -8.79 8.70 -1.77
C GLU A 38 -8.29 7.35 -2.30
N ALA A 39 -7.59 6.59 -1.46
CA ALA A 39 -7.10 5.28 -1.82
C ALA A 39 -8.23 4.33 -2.20
N ILE A 40 -9.30 4.31 -1.41
CA ILE A 40 -10.46 3.46 -1.68
C ILE A 40 -11.10 3.84 -3.01
N LYS A 41 -11.30 5.13 -3.25
CA LYS A 41 -11.88 5.63 -4.51
C LYS A 41 -11.03 5.22 -5.72
N LYS A 42 -9.72 5.45 -5.63
CA LYS A 42 -8.81 5.11 -6.73
C LYS A 42 -8.72 3.61 -6.97
N ALA A 43 -8.69 2.82 -5.91
CA ALA A 43 -8.65 1.37 -6.05
C ALA A 43 -9.90 0.84 -6.76
N GLN A 44 -11.06 1.39 -6.45
CA GLN A 44 -12.31 1.00 -7.11
C GLN A 44 -12.36 1.44 -8.57
N ALA A 45 -11.84 2.64 -8.88
CA ALA A 45 -11.89 3.21 -10.22
C ALA A 45 -10.82 2.64 -11.15
N GLU A 46 -9.61 2.42 -10.64
CA GLU A 46 -8.43 2.11 -11.45
C GLU A 46 -7.95 0.66 -11.34
N SER A 47 -8.46 -0.09 -10.39
CA SER A 47 -8.11 -1.52 -10.20
C SER A 47 -6.58 -1.76 -10.18
N PRO A 48 -5.83 -1.16 -9.24
CA PRO A 48 -4.40 -1.44 -9.15
C PRO A 48 -4.15 -2.92 -8.83
N ASP A 49 -2.97 -3.38 -9.17
CA ASP A 49 -2.58 -4.77 -8.94
C ASP A 49 -2.01 -4.99 -7.53
N ILE A 50 -1.53 -3.95 -6.91
CA ILE A 50 -0.99 -3.96 -5.54
C ILE A 50 -1.11 -2.55 -4.95
N ILE A 51 -1.27 -2.47 -3.63
CA ILE A 51 -1.36 -1.21 -2.90
C ILE A 51 -0.28 -1.18 -1.81
N PHE A 52 0.54 -0.12 -1.81
CA PHE A 52 1.44 0.19 -0.70
C PHE A 52 0.82 1.33 0.11
N MET A 53 0.62 1.14 1.41
CA MET A 53 -0.12 2.10 2.22
C MET A 53 0.47 2.26 3.61
N ASP A 54 0.65 3.51 4.03
CA ASP A 54 1.03 3.80 5.41
C ASP A 54 -0.15 3.50 6.35
N ILE A 55 0.16 3.24 7.61
CA ILE A 55 -0.84 2.99 8.63
C ILE A 55 -1.30 4.30 9.26
N VAL A 56 -0.35 5.15 9.67
CA VAL A 56 -0.67 6.40 10.37
C VAL A 56 -0.96 7.50 9.37
N MET A 57 -2.23 7.81 9.21
CA MET A 57 -2.69 8.87 8.31
C MET A 57 -3.84 9.63 8.99
N ASP A 58 -4.03 10.89 8.56
CA ASP A 58 -5.13 11.71 9.06
C ASP A 58 -6.47 11.15 8.64
N SER A 59 -7.48 11.34 9.47
CA SER A 59 -8.87 10.95 9.22
C SER A 59 -9.07 9.43 9.23
N MET A 60 -8.71 8.73 8.16
CA MET A 60 -8.83 7.28 8.07
C MET A 60 -7.43 6.66 8.06
N ASP A 61 -7.11 5.82 9.04
CA ASP A 61 -5.80 5.16 9.04
C ASP A 61 -5.75 4.00 8.05
N GLY A 62 -4.54 3.48 7.83
CA GLY A 62 -4.31 2.41 6.85
C GLY A 62 -5.03 1.10 7.20
N TYR A 63 -5.18 0.80 8.46
CA TYR A 63 -5.91 -0.40 8.89
C TYR A 63 -7.38 -0.33 8.49
N GLN A 64 -8.02 0.81 8.75
CA GLN A 64 -9.42 1.01 8.39
C GLN A 64 -9.60 0.95 6.87
N ALA A 65 -8.72 1.62 6.13
CA ALA A 65 -8.77 1.60 4.67
C ALA A 65 -8.63 0.18 4.13
N CYS A 66 -7.71 -0.59 4.69
CA CYS A 66 -7.50 -1.99 4.30
C CYS A 66 -8.74 -2.85 4.55
N ARG A 67 -9.37 -2.69 5.71
CA ARG A 67 -10.61 -3.42 6.01
C ARG A 67 -11.70 -3.10 4.98
N GLU A 68 -11.87 -1.83 4.64
CA GLU A 68 -12.89 -1.42 3.66
C GLU A 68 -12.59 -1.95 2.27
N LEU A 69 -11.31 -1.96 1.86
CA LEU A 69 -10.90 -2.56 0.59
C LEU A 69 -11.21 -4.06 0.55
N ASN A 70 -10.98 -4.76 1.64
CA ASN A 70 -11.25 -6.20 1.73
C ASN A 70 -12.74 -6.55 1.75
N GLN A 71 -13.59 -5.60 2.11
CA GLN A 71 -15.04 -5.81 2.17
C GLN A 71 -15.74 -5.49 0.84
N ASN A 72 -15.03 -4.89 -0.11
CA ASN A 72 -15.60 -4.49 -1.39
C ASN A 72 -15.22 -5.52 -2.46
N THR A 73 -16.21 -6.01 -3.20
CA THR A 73 -15.99 -7.04 -4.23
C THR A 73 -15.03 -6.60 -5.33
N LYS A 74 -14.94 -5.30 -5.59
CA LYS A 74 -14.05 -4.75 -6.62
C LYS A 74 -12.57 -4.73 -6.19
N THR A 75 -12.30 -4.69 -4.89
CA THR A 75 -10.97 -4.45 -4.36
C THR A 75 -10.46 -5.54 -3.41
N LYS A 76 -11.29 -6.47 -3.01
CA LYS A 76 -10.96 -7.47 -1.97
C LYS A 76 -9.76 -8.35 -2.31
N ASP A 77 -9.47 -8.55 -3.58
CA ASP A 77 -8.37 -9.42 -4.01
C ASP A 77 -7.07 -8.67 -4.27
N ILE A 78 -7.06 -7.34 -4.15
CA ILE A 78 -5.86 -6.53 -4.33
C ILE A 78 -4.99 -6.67 -3.08
N PRO A 79 -3.74 -7.15 -3.21
CA PRO A 79 -2.87 -7.25 -2.04
C PRO A 79 -2.49 -5.86 -1.52
N VAL A 80 -2.57 -5.68 -0.20
CA VAL A 80 -2.17 -4.46 0.49
C VAL A 80 -0.90 -4.74 1.28
N VAL A 81 0.15 -3.97 1.01
CA VAL A 81 1.41 -4.00 1.74
C VAL A 81 1.51 -2.71 2.53
N PHE A 82 1.57 -2.81 3.85
CA PHE A 82 1.75 -1.63 4.69
C PHE A 82 3.21 -1.18 4.66
N VAL A 83 3.43 0.14 4.59
CA VAL A 83 4.76 0.76 4.62
C VAL A 83 4.73 1.81 5.72
N THR A 84 5.35 1.54 6.87
CA THR A 84 5.12 2.34 8.05
C THR A 84 6.30 2.32 9.01
N SER A 85 6.37 3.33 9.88
CA SER A 85 7.31 3.33 11.00
C SER A 85 6.82 2.47 12.17
N LYS A 86 5.56 2.02 12.16
CA LYS A 86 5.01 1.09 13.16
C LYS A 86 5.42 -0.33 12.79
N ASN A 87 6.49 -0.82 13.41
CA ASN A 87 7.10 -2.09 12.99
C ASN A 87 7.32 -3.11 14.11
N GLN A 88 6.64 -2.94 15.25
CA GLN A 88 6.71 -3.92 16.32
C GLN A 88 5.92 -5.18 15.97
N LYS A 89 6.18 -6.26 16.69
CA LYS A 89 5.51 -7.53 16.45
C LYS A 89 3.98 -7.40 16.49
N ALA A 90 3.45 -6.64 17.44
CA ALA A 90 2.03 -6.40 17.57
C ALA A 90 1.46 -5.68 16.33
N ASP A 91 2.21 -4.73 15.78
CA ASP A 91 1.79 -4.02 14.56
C ASP A 91 1.68 -4.98 13.37
N ARG A 92 2.65 -5.87 13.23
CA ARG A 92 2.63 -6.87 12.14
C ARG A 92 1.45 -7.82 12.26
N MET A 93 1.16 -8.28 13.46
CA MET A 93 0.04 -9.17 13.73
C MET A 93 -1.29 -8.46 13.44
N TRP A 94 -1.41 -7.20 13.90
CA TRP A 94 -2.62 -6.41 13.67
C TRP A 94 -2.83 -6.13 12.19
N ALA A 95 -1.76 -5.81 11.46
CA ALA A 95 -1.82 -5.58 10.02
C ALA A 95 -2.38 -6.80 9.28
N GLU A 96 -1.89 -7.99 9.63
CA GLU A 96 -2.36 -9.24 9.04
C GLU A 96 -3.84 -9.47 9.34
N MET A 97 -4.27 -9.21 10.58
CA MET A 97 -5.67 -9.34 10.99
C MET A 97 -6.60 -8.41 10.21
N GLN A 98 -6.10 -7.25 9.76
CA GLN A 98 -6.87 -6.32 8.95
C GLN A 98 -6.89 -6.69 7.46
N GLY A 99 -6.23 -7.76 7.09
CA GLY A 99 -6.18 -8.21 5.70
C GLY A 99 -4.94 -7.78 4.93
N GLY A 100 -3.98 -7.13 5.59
CA GLY A 100 -2.70 -6.79 4.96
C GLY A 100 -1.88 -8.04 4.68
N LYS A 101 -1.16 -8.05 3.58
CA LYS A 101 -0.36 -9.20 3.15
C LYS A 101 1.08 -9.13 3.62
N ALA A 102 1.59 -7.93 3.88
CA ALA A 102 2.95 -7.72 4.36
C ALA A 102 3.07 -6.35 5.02
N LEU A 103 4.18 -6.14 5.73
CA LEU A 103 4.50 -4.85 6.34
C LEU A 103 6.00 -4.59 6.12
N VAL A 104 6.30 -3.44 5.54
CA VAL A 104 7.67 -2.97 5.31
C VAL A 104 7.92 -1.80 6.24
N SER A 105 9.03 -1.85 6.98
CA SER A 105 9.38 -0.81 7.96
C SER A 105 10.06 0.38 7.30
N LYS A 106 9.71 1.58 7.73
CA LYS A 106 10.46 2.79 7.38
C LYS A 106 11.63 2.95 8.37
N PRO A 107 12.81 3.34 7.93
CA PRO A 107 13.21 3.54 6.55
C PRO A 107 13.41 2.21 5.81
N TYR A 108 13.15 2.21 4.51
CA TYR A 108 13.27 1.03 3.68
C TYR A 108 14.28 1.28 2.54
N THR A 109 14.74 0.19 1.92
CA THR A 109 15.55 0.27 0.71
C THR A 109 14.64 0.04 -0.51
N ALA A 110 15.11 0.47 -1.68
CA ALA A 110 14.40 0.21 -2.92
C ALA A 110 14.16 -1.30 -3.12
N ASP A 111 15.16 -2.11 -2.80
CA ASP A 111 15.07 -3.57 -2.95
C ASP A 111 13.95 -4.17 -2.08
N GLN A 112 13.74 -3.65 -0.87
CA GLN A 112 12.69 -4.14 0.00
C GLN A 112 11.30 -3.89 -0.59
N ILE A 113 11.11 -2.75 -1.24
CA ILE A 113 9.84 -2.42 -1.90
C ILE A 113 9.64 -3.30 -3.15
N LEU A 114 10.65 -3.38 -4.00
CA LEU A 114 10.56 -4.14 -5.24
C LEU A 114 10.42 -5.64 -5.01
N GLU A 115 10.98 -6.15 -3.92
CA GLU A 115 10.81 -7.54 -3.50
C GLU A 115 9.34 -7.85 -3.21
N GLN A 116 8.59 -6.91 -2.60
CA GLN A 116 7.17 -7.12 -2.34
C GLN A 116 6.39 -7.24 -3.65
N ILE A 117 6.71 -6.43 -4.65
CA ILE A 117 6.05 -6.53 -5.95
C ILE A 117 6.34 -7.90 -6.57
N SER A 118 7.59 -8.33 -6.52
CA SER A 118 8.01 -9.63 -7.03
C SER A 118 7.27 -10.77 -6.35
N ARG A 119 7.07 -10.67 -5.04
CA ARG A 119 6.41 -11.69 -4.23
C ARG A 119 4.96 -11.91 -4.64
N PHE A 120 4.26 -10.87 -5.10
CA PHE A 120 2.83 -10.96 -5.43
C PHE A 120 2.56 -11.07 -6.93
N GLN A 121 3.58 -11.22 -7.72
CA GLN A 121 3.42 -11.45 -9.17
C GLN A 121 2.98 -12.86 -9.50
#